data_8b60b2ebd1d11a79a714af93cb96eb0b
#
_entry.id   8b60b2ebd1d11a79a714af93cb96eb0b
#
_cell.length_a   1.000
_cell.length_b   1.000
_cell.length_c   1.000
_cell.angle_alpha   90.00
_cell.angle_beta   90.00
_cell.angle_gamma   90.00
#
_symmetry.space_group_name_H-M   'P 1'
#
loop_
_entity.id
_entity.type
_entity.pdbx_description
1 polymer ?
#
loop_
_entity_poly.entity_id
_entity_poly.type
_entity_poly.pdbx_seq_one_letter_code
_entity_poly.pdbx_strand_id
1 'polypeptide(L)'
;MFQLLLPSHNIIHEKRTKTMKLGFASAILPDQSFDTVVDFAAEHGYRCVEMMCWPVGKSERRYAGVTHINVDSLDAARVDAIQTKLAETGVEISALGYYPNALDPEAEKAEAAINHIKKLIVAAPKLGVRTVNTFIGRNQHLNVSENMKLFAKVWPDIIKLAEDNGVRVAIENCPMLFTQSEWPGGRNLAVSPRIWREMFSTIDSKNFGLNYDPSHFVIQQMDYIRPIYEFTNKLFHVHIKDIKLYKNLLDEVGIFAAPLDYLQPKLPGLGDINWAKFVSALTDVGYNGHICVEVEDKAFEDTLEHRYQSLIQSQRYISQFIVTD
;
A
#
# COMPACT_ATOMS: atom_id res chain seq x y z
N MET A 1 -10.93 -14.26 -36.64
CA MET A 1 -11.66 -12.99 -36.64
C MET A 1 -12.72 -13.10 -35.55
N PHE A 2 -12.32 -12.84 -34.28
CA PHE A 2 -13.24 -12.83 -33.14
C PHE A 2 -13.53 -11.39 -32.77
N GLN A 3 -14.74 -10.97 -33.04
CA GLN A 3 -15.27 -9.67 -32.70
C GLN A 3 -15.65 -9.69 -31.22
N LEU A 4 -14.90 -8.96 -30.38
CA LEU A 4 -15.25 -8.69 -29.00
C LEU A 4 -16.44 -7.72 -28.98
N LEU A 5 -17.61 -8.25 -28.64
CA LEU A 5 -18.78 -7.44 -28.30
C LEU A 5 -18.53 -6.78 -26.94
N LEU A 6 -18.25 -5.48 -26.95
CA LEU A 6 -18.31 -4.65 -25.77
C LEU A 6 -19.79 -4.46 -25.38
N PRO A 7 -20.17 -4.63 -24.12
CA PRO A 7 -21.53 -4.31 -23.70
C PRO A 7 -21.74 -2.79 -23.79
N SER A 8 -22.83 -2.37 -24.45
CA SER A 8 -23.28 -0.99 -24.51
C SER A 8 -23.66 -0.50 -23.11
N HIS A 9 -22.82 0.37 -22.53
CA HIS A 9 -23.14 1.03 -21.29
C HIS A 9 -23.96 2.29 -21.58
N ASN A 10 -25.22 2.26 -21.20
CA ASN A 10 -26.03 3.45 -21.01
C ASN A 10 -25.47 4.23 -19.81
N ILE A 11 -24.69 5.27 -20.06
CA ILE A 11 -24.26 6.23 -19.05
C ILE A 11 -25.41 7.22 -18.89
N ILE A 12 -26.23 7.06 -17.87
CA ILE A 12 -27.15 8.09 -17.39
C ILE A 12 -26.62 8.62 -16.07
N HIS A 13 -26.34 9.92 -16.07
CA HIS A 13 -25.92 10.75 -14.96
C HIS A 13 -26.89 10.69 -13.77
N GLU A 14 -26.38 10.51 -12.58
CA GLU A 14 -26.54 11.31 -11.37
C GLU A 14 -25.94 10.59 -10.15
N LYS A 15 -24.66 10.85 -9.85
CA LYS A 15 -24.13 10.82 -8.48
C LYS A 15 -22.91 11.72 -8.47
N ARG A 16 -22.87 12.70 -7.54
CA ARG A 16 -21.63 13.39 -7.20
C ARG A 16 -20.51 12.36 -7.21
N THR A 17 -19.60 12.49 -8.16
CA THR A 17 -18.44 11.64 -8.26
C THR A 17 -17.64 11.84 -6.98
N LYS A 18 -17.69 10.86 -6.09
CA LYS A 18 -16.73 10.86 -4.98
C LYS A 18 -15.34 10.83 -5.61
N THR A 19 -14.56 11.86 -5.36
CA THR A 19 -13.22 12.02 -5.90
C THR A 19 -12.24 11.16 -5.12
N MET A 20 -11.18 10.72 -5.77
CA MET A 20 -10.03 10.07 -5.11
C MET A 20 -9.41 11.06 -4.11
N LYS A 21 -8.98 10.58 -2.95
CA LYS A 21 -8.30 11.40 -1.94
C LYS A 21 -6.82 11.14 -1.98
N LEU A 22 -6.04 12.17 -2.32
CA LEU A 22 -4.59 12.10 -2.32
C LEU A 22 -4.05 12.24 -0.91
N GLY A 23 -3.18 11.32 -0.55
CA GLY A 23 -2.44 11.28 0.71
C GLY A 23 -1.01 10.83 0.53
N PHE A 24 -0.37 10.49 1.63
CA PHE A 24 0.96 9.89 1.64
C PHE A 24 1.09 8.85 2.75
N ALA A 25 2.06 7.93 2.59
CA ALA A 25 2.45 6.97 3.62
C ALA A 25 3.40 7.65 4.60
N SER A 26 3.06 7.66 5.89
CA SER A 26 3.80 8.39 6.92
C SER A 26 5.17 7.81 7.26
N ALA A 27 5.53 6.66 6.70
CA ALA A 27 6.82 6.01 6.90
C ALA A 27 8.03 6.90 6.58
N ILE A 28 7.90 7.83 5.63
CA ILE A 28 8.96 8.78 5.25
C ILE A 28 9.25 9.84 6.34
N LEU A 29 8.38 10.00 7.32
CA LEU A 29 8.50 10.96 8.42
C LEU A 29 8.65 10.25 9.78
N PRO A 30 9.60 9.31 9.96
CA PRO A 30 9.65 8.41 11.12
C PRO A 30 9.86 9.14 12.46
N ASP A 31 10.50 10.31 12.43
CA ASP A 31 10.87 11.08 13.62
C ASP A 31 9.84 12.16 13.96
N GLN A 32 8.72 12.23 13.22
CA GLN A 32 7.70 13.23 13.44
C GLN A 32 6.55 12.67 14.29
N SER A 33 5.89 13.55 15.05
CA SER A 33 4.70 13.17 15.81
C SER A 33 3.49 12.97 14.90
N PHE A 34 2.47 12.27 15.36
CA PHE A 34 1.17 12.16 14.70
C PHE A 34 0.62 13.54 14.28
N ASP A 35 0.63 14.49 15.24
CA ASP A 35 0.09 15.83 15.02
C ASP A 35 0.86 16.57 13.93
N THR A 36 2.20 16.50 13.95
CA THR A 36 3.07 17.12 12.93
C THR A 36 2.81 16.54 11.54
N VAL A 37 2.63 15.20 11.44
CA VAL A 37 2.32 14.53 10.16
C VAL A 37 0.97 14.98 9.61
N VAL A 38 -0.05 15.12 10.47
CA VAL A 38 -1.39 15.55 10.07
C VAL A 38 -1.41 17.04 9.70
N ASP A 39 -0.70 17.90 10.46
CA ASP A 39 -0.57 19.33 10.13
C ASP A 39 0.12 19.53 8.79
N PHE A 40 1.22 18.83 8.54
CA PHE A 40 1.90 18.85 7.25
C PHE A 40 0.96 18.43 6.09
N ALA A 41 0.18 17.38 6.30
CA ALA A 41 -0.79 16.93 5.29
C ALA A 41 -1.80 18.04 4.96
N ALA A 42 -2.40 18.67 5.98
CA ALA A 42 -3.37 19.74 5.82
C ALA A 42 -2.77 20.96 5.12
N GLU A 43 -1.60 21.40 5.56
CA GLU A 43 -0.90 22.59 5.04
C GLU A 43 -0.55 22.44 3.56
N HIS A 44 -0.18 21.24 3.13
CA HIS A 44 0.26 20.98 1.76
C HIS A 44 -0.81 20.35 0.85
N GLY A 45 -2.08 20.39 1.25
CA GLY A 45 -3.21 20.02 0.39
C GLY A 45 -3.42 18.50 0.23
N TYR A 46 -2.80 17.69 1.08
CA TYR A 46 -3.14 16.29 1.21
C TYR A 46 -4.46 16.11 1.96
N ARG A 47 -5.27 15.14 1.58
CA ARG A 47 -6.58 14.86 2.18
C ARG A 47 -6.58 13.66 3.09
N CYS A 48 -5.55 12.85 3.04
CA CYS A 48 -5.43 11.68 3.90
C CYS A 48 -3.96 11.31 4.16
N VAL A 49 -3.75 10.45 5.15
CA VAL A 49 -2.46 9.86 5.47
C VAL A 49 -2.64 8.38 5.75
N GLU A 50 -1.81 7.55 5.13
CA GLU A 50 -1.63 6.18 5.61
C GLU A 50 -0.72 6.21 6.83
N MET A 51 -1.30 5.91 7.97
CA MET A 51 -0.62 6.07 9.25
C MET A 51 0.11 4.81 9.66
N MET A 52 1.44 4.88 9.77
CA MET A 52 2.25 3.75 10.21
C MET A 52 2.03 3.44 11.68
N CYS A 53 1.78 2.16 11.96
CA CYS A 53 1.42 1.65 13.27
C CYS A 53 2.23 0.39 13.62
N TRP A 54 3.54 0.43 13.46
CA TRP A 54 4.41 -0.67 13.84
C TRP A 54 4.42 -0.84 15.38
N PRO A 55 4.75 -2.04 15.90
CA PRO A 55 5.07 -2.19 17.31
C PRO A 55 6.19 -1.23 17.71
N VAL A 56 6.05 -0.62 18.88
CA VAL A 56 7.11 0.26 19.41
C VAL A 56 8.37 -0.55 19.65
N GLY A 57 9.49 -0.12 19.05
CA GLY A 57 10.76 -0.81 19.17
C GLY A 57 11.72 -0.49 18.03
N LYS A 58 12.90 -1.10 18.08
CA LYS A 58 13.88 -0.96 17.00
C LYS A 58 13.51 -1.90 15.85
N SER A 59 13.64 -1.42 14.64
CA SER A 59 13.56 -2.23 13.43
C SER A 59 14.90 -2.19 12.69
N GLU A 60 15.29 -3.32 12.13
CA GLU A 60 16.52 -3.43 11.33
C GLU A 60 16.32 -2.97 9.87
N ARG A 61 15.08 -2.71 9.49
CA ARG A 61 14.68 -2.46 8.11
C ARG A 61 14.27 -1.02 7.90
N ARG A 62 14.73 -0.41 6.80
CA ARG A 62 14.31 0.91 6.33
C ARG A 62 12.78 1.00 6.26
N TYR A 63 12.21 2.07 6.76
CA TYR A 63 10.75 2.31 6.86
C TYR A 63 9.95 1.34 7.73
N ALA A 64 10.57 0.34 8.34
CA ALA A 64 9.93 -0.46 9.37
C ALA A 64 10.14 0.17 10.76
N GLY A 65 9.28 -0.19 11.70
CA GLY A 65 9.36 0.31 13.08
C GLY A 65 8.87 1.74 13.26
N VAL A 66 8.25 2.35 12.26
CA VAL A 66 7.64 3.68 12.37
C VAL A 66 6.27 3.56 13.04
N THR A 67 6.07 4.31 14.12
CA THR A 67 4.86 4.25 14.94
C THR A 67 4.35 5.64 15.24
N HIS A 68 3.38 6.10 14.47
CA HIS A 68 2.67 7.35 14.75
C HIS A 68 1.46 7.16 15.66
N ILE A 69 0.86 5.97 15.61
CA ILE A 69 -0.21 5.54 16.52
C ILE A 69 0.19 4.20 17.14
N ASN A 70 0.45 4.21 18.46
CA ASN A 70 0.69 2.99 19.22
C ASN A 70 -0.66 2.38 19.62
N VAL A 71 -1.05 1.30 18.95
CA VAL A 71 -2.33 0.63 19.20
C VAL A 71 -2.38 -0.16 20.52
N ASP A 72 -1.23 -0.45 21.12
CA ASP A 72 -1.16 -1.11 22.43
C ASP A 72 -1.49 -0.17 23.59
N SER A 73 -1.38 1.14 23.39
CA SER A 73 -1.70 2.19 24.37
C SER A 73 -2.84 3.12 23.93
N LEU A 74 -3.75 2.61 23.09
CA LEU A 74 -4.85 3.38 22.52
C LEU A 74 -6.05 3.37 23.49
N ASP A 75 -6.04 4.26 24.48
CA ASP A 75 -7.16 4.54 25.37
C ASP A 75 -8.17 5.54 24.78
N ALA A 76 -9.28 5.78 25.48
CA ALA A 76 -10.33 6.69 25.01
C ALA A 76 -9.82 8.12 24.83
N ALA A 77 -8.99 8.61 25.75
CA ALA A 77 -8.46 9.98 25.68
C ALA A 77 -7.56 10.16 24.43
N ARG A 78 -6.74 9.16 24.11
CA ARG A 78 -5.90 9.20 22.91
C ARG A 78 -6.74 9.09 21.64
N VAL A 79 -7.79 8.28 21.63
CA VAL A 79 -8.75 8.21 20.50
C VAL A 79 -9.39 9.57 20.27
N ASP A 80 -9.92 10.21 21.31
CA ASP A 80 -10.56 11.51 21.24
C ASP A 80 -9.60 12.59 20.73
N ALA A 81 -8.35 12.59 21.22
CA ALA A 81 -7.33 13.54 20.75
C ALA A 81 -7.02 13.37 19.26
N ILE A 82 -6.86 12.12 18.78
CA ILE A 82 -6.65 11.81 17.37
C ILE A 82 -7.85 12.27 16.53
N GLN A 83 -9.08 11.93 16.92
CA GLN A 83 -10.28 12.31 16.18
C GLN A 83 -10.48 13.83 16.15
N THR A 84 -10.20 14.52 17.26
CA THR A 84 -10.24 15.99 17.32
C THR A 84 -9.28 16.62 16.32
N LYS A 85 -8.01 16.16 16.31
CA LYS A 85 -6.99 16.66 15.37
C LYS A 85 -7.39 16.44 13.91
N LEU A 86 -7.93 15.28 13.58
CA LEU A 86 -8.41 14.97 12.23
C LEU A 86 -9.60 15.85 11.83
N ALA A 87 -10.52 16.11 12.77
CA ALA A 87 -11.68 16.98 12.53
C ALA A 87 -11.27 18.44 12.30
N GLU A 88 -10.29 18.94 13.08
CA GLU A 88 -9.78 20.32 12.94
C GLU A 88 -9.05 20.54 11.61
N THR A 89 -8.34 19.54 11.11
CA THR A 89 -7.54 19.66 9.89
C THR A 89 -8.27 19.23 8.61
N GLY A 90 -9.35 18.45 8.75
CA GLY A 90 -10.05 17.85 7.62
C GLY A 90 -9.26 16.73 6.92
N VAL A 91 -8.17 16.27 7.54
CA VAL A 91 -7.36 15.14 7.04
C VAL A 91 -7.93 13.83 7.57
N GLU A 92 -7.96 12.79 6.73
CA GLU A 92 -8.42 11.45 7.13
C GLU A 92 -7.24 10.49 7.31
N ILE A 93 -7.40 9.47 8.13
CA ILE A 93 -6.52 8.30 8.08
C ILE A 93 -7.04 7.36 7.00
N SER A 94 -6.28 7.17 5.92
CA SER A 94 -6.67 6.31 4.80
C SER A 94 -6.63 4.83 5.16
N ALA A 95 -5.60 4.45 5.92
CA ALA A 95 -5.40 3.10 6.44
C ALA A 95 -4.42 3.12 7.63
N LEU A 96 -4.46 2.08 8.45
CA LEU A 96 -3.38 1.76 9.39
C LEU A 96 -2.38 0.86 8.68
N GLY A 97 -1.14 1.32 8.53
CA GLY A 97 -0.09 0.62 7.80
C GLY A 97 0.82 -0.18 8.73
N TYR A 98 0.98 -1.46 8.44
CA TYR A 98 1.94 -2.37 9.06
C TYR A 98 2.29 -3.50 8.11
N TYR A 99 3.55 -3.61 7.73
CA TYR A 99 4.01 -4.45 6.63
C TYR A 99 5.00 -5.54 7.07
N PRO A 100 4.56 -6.51 7.89
CA PRO A 100 5.39 -7.61 8.38
C PRO A 100 5.39 -8.80 7.43
N ASN A 101 6.14 -9.84 7.79
CA ASN A 101 6.02 -11.15 7.17
C ASN A 101 5.20 -12.11 8.06
N ALA A 102 3.89 -12.21 7.83
CA ALA A 102 3.00 -13.10 8.58
C ALA A 102 3.20 -14.60 8.25
N LEU A 103 3.98 -14.92 7.24
CA LEU A 103 4.35 -16.30 6.86
C LEU A 103 5.87 -16.53 7.02
N ASP A 104 6.50 -15.81 7.96
CA ASP A 104 7.92 -15.95 8.25
C ASP A 104 8.27 -17.39 8.63
N PRO A 105 9.42 -17.94 8.17
CA PRO A 105 9.88 -19.27 8.57
C PRO A 105 10.14 -19.39 10.08
N GLU A 106 10.47 -18.29 10.76
CA GLU A 106 10.61 -18.24 12.21
C GLU A 106 9.24 -18.05 12.86
N ALA A 107 8.75 -19.09 13.53
CA ALA A 107 7.38 -19.11 14.08
C ALA A 107 7.09 -17.94 15.02
N GLU A 108 8.03 -17.53 15.86
CA GLU A 108 7.88 -16.40 16.78
C GLU A 108 7.67 -15.07 16.02
N LYS A 109 8.40 -14.86 14.92
CA LYS A 109 8.24 -13.67 14.07
C LYS A 109 6.89 -13.67 13.36
N ALA A 110 6.48 -14.82 12.82
CA ALA A 110 5.18 -14.98 12.17
C ALA A 110 4.04 -14.72 13.17
N GLU A 111 4.11 -15.30 14.37
CA GLU A 111 3.11 -15.10 15.41
C GLU A 111 3.03 -13.64 15.88
N ALA A 112 4.16 -12.99 16.10
CA ALA A 112 4.21 -11.56 16.46
C ALA A 112 3.57 -10.69 15.38
N ALA A 113 3.87 -10.98 14.09
CA ALA A 113 3.29 -10.31 12.94
C ALA A 113 1.75 -10.48 12.91
N ILE A 114 1.27 -11.71 13.01
CA ILE A 114 -0.17 -12.04 13.00
C ILE A 114 -0.88 -11.35 14.16
N ASN A 115 -0.33 -11.42 15.36
CA ASN A 115 -0.93 -10.83 16.56
C ASN A 115 -1.03 -9.31 16.43
N HIS A 116 -0.03 -8.64 15.87
CA HIS A 116 -0.10 -7.19 15.69
C HIS A 116 -1.06 -6.78 14.57
N ILE A 117 -1.14 -7.51 13.46
CA ILE A 117 -2.18 -7.29 12.43
C ILE A 117 -3.58 -7.38 13.06
N LYS A 118 -3.83 -8.38 13.90
CA LYS A 118 -5.11 -8.53 14.61
C LYS A 118 -5.40 -7.35 15.54
N LYS A 119 -4.40 -6.82 16.24
CA LYS A 119 -4.55 -5.61 17.06
C LYS A 119 -4.93 -4.39 16.22
N LEU A 120 -4.33 -4.19 15.05
CA LEU A 120 -4.69 -3.11 14.13
C LEU A 120 -6.14 -3.24 13.65
N ILE A 121 -6.58 -4.44 13.30
CA ILE A 121 -7.97 -4.70 12.87
C ILE A 121 -8.96 -4.30 13.98
N VAL A 122 -8.65 -4.61 15.24
CA VAL A 122 -9.51 -4.23 16.39
C VAL A 122 -9.42 -2.74 16.73
N ALA A 123 -8.28 -2.11 16.51
CA ALA A 123 -8.05 -0.69 16.78
C ALA A 123 -8.67 0.23 15.71
N ALA A 124 -8.68 -0.19 14.44
CA ALA A 124 -9.11 0.64 13.32
C ALA A 124 -10.53 1.24 13.49
N PRO A 125 -11.57 0.50 13.90
CA PRO A 125 -12.90 1.07 14.10
C PRO A 125 -12.95 2.14 15.19
N LYS A 126 -12.12 2.02 16.23
CA LYS A 126 -12.07 3.02 17.32
C LYS A 126 -11.58 4.38 16.79
N LEU A 127 -10.74 4.36 15.78
CA LEU A 127 -10.21 5.55 15.10
C LEU A 127 -11.07 6.02 13.92
N GLY A 128 -12.19 5.36 13.63
CA GLY A 128 -13.01 5.64 12.45
C GLY A 128 -12.37 5.14 11.14
N VAL A 129 -11.31 4.35 11.22
CA VAL A 129 -10.57 3.82 10.07
C VAL A 129 -11.17 2.48 9.62
N ARG A 130 -11.29 2.28 8.32
CA ARG A 130 -11.90 1.07 7.74
C ARG A 130 -10.93 0.16 7.01
N THR A 131 -9.65 0.51 6.94
CA THR A 131 -8.67 -0.25 6.16
C THR A 131 -7.39 -0.45 6.98
N VAL A 132 -6.87 -1.67 6.94
CA VAL A 132 -5.54 -2.04 7.42
C VAL A 132 -4.74 -2.48 6.20
N ASN A 133 -3.63 -1.79 5.94
CA ASN A 133 -2.69 -2.13 4.87
C ASN A 133 -1.57 -3.01 5.41
N THR A 134 -1.25 -4.09 4.70
CA THR A 134 -0.26 -5.05 5.16
C THR A 134 0.29 -5.90 4.00
N PHE A 135 1.25 -6.77 4.32
CA PHE A 135 1.71 -7.84 3.43
C PHE A 135 1.09 -9.19 3.81
N ILE A 136 0.97 -10.08 2.83
CA ILE A 136 0.65 -11.49 3.11
C ILE A 136 1.81 -12.19 3.81
N GLY A 137 3.02 -11.83 3.44
CA GLY A 137 4.22 -12.54 3.84
C GLY A 137 4.52 -13.74 2.95
N ARG A 138 5.70 -14.33 3.15
CA ARG A 138 6.16 -15.53 2.46
C ARG A 138 7.26 -16.23 3.25
N ASN A 139 7.19 -17.55 3.34
CA ASN A 139 8.34 -18.35 3.70
C ASN A 139 9.21 -18.52 2.45
N GLN A 140 10.36 -17.85 2.44
CA GLN A 140 11.26 -17.81 1.28
C GLN A 140 11.93 -19.17 0.96
N HIS A 141 11.88 -20.13 1.87
CA HIS A 141 12.41 -21.48 1.69
C HIS A 141 11.42 -22.44 1.01
N LEU A 142 10.18 -22.00 0.81
CA LEU A 142 9.11 -22.76 0.20
C LEU A 142 8.76 -22.20 -1.18
N ASN A 143 8.29 -23.08 -2.08
CA ASN A 143 7.75 -22.65 -3.37
C ASN A 143 6.38 -21.98 -3.23
N VAL A 144 5.85 -21.43 -4.32
CA VAL A 144 4.57 -20.70 -4.31
C VAL A 144 3.41 -21.58 -3.85
N SER A 145 3.32 -22.84 -4.34
CA SER A 145 2.23 -23.75 -3.97
C SER A 145 2.24 -24.10 -2.48
N GLU A 146 3.41 -24.29 -1.89
CA GLU A 146 3.54 -24.54 -0.46
C GLU A 146 3.20 -23.30 0.36
N ASN A 147 3.61 -22.12 -0.09
CA ASN A 147 3.20 -20.86 0.53
C ASN A 147 1.69 -20.61 0.43
N MET A 148 1.04 -21.01 -0.66
CA MET A 148 -0.43 -20.94 -0.76
C MET A 148 -1.13 -21.84 0.26
N LYS A 149 -0.55 -22.99 0.60
CA LYS A 149 -1.07 -23.84 1.70
C LYS A 149 -0.90 -23.16 3.07
N LEU A 150 0.22 -22.48 3.30
CA LEU A 150 0.41 -21.68 4.53
C LEU A 150 -0.58 -20.51 4.57
N PHE A 151 -0.77 -19.81 3.48
CA PHE A 151 -1.78 -18.76 3.35
C PHE A 151 -3.17 -19.26 3.73
N ALA A 152 -3.59 -20.38 3.14
CA ALA A 152 -4.90 -20.99 3.39
C ALA A 152 -5.07 -21.44 4.87
N LYS A 153 -3.98 -21.68 5.60
CA LYS A 153 -4.01 -22.03 7.02
C LYS A 153 -4.06 -20.81 7.93
N VAL A 154 -3.36 -19.73 7.60
CA VAL A 154 -3.13 -18.58 8.50
C VAL A 154 -4.15 -17.45 8.27
N TRP A 155 -4.40 -17.11 7.03
CA TRP A 155 -5.14 -15.89 6.69
C TRP A 155 -6.65 -15.92 6.88
N PRO A 156 -7.36 -17.06 6.80
CA PRO A 156 -8.81 -17.09 7.03
C PRO A 156 -9.23 -16.50 8.37
N ASP A 157 -8.53 -16.80 9.45
CA ASP A 157 -8.84 -16.27 10.80
C ASP A 157 -8.60 -14.76 10.90
N ILE A 158 -7.59 -14.25 10.21
CA ILE A 158 -7.30 -12.79 10.17
C ILE A 158 -8.42 -12.08 9.41
N ILE A 159 -8.82 -12.60 8.26
CA ILE A 159 -9.88 -12.00 7.44
C ILE A 159 -11.24 -12.12 8.15
N LYS A 160 -11.52 -13.24 8.81
CA LYS A 160 -12.73 -13.39 9.63
C LYS A 160 -12.81 -12.32 10.73
N LEU A 161 -11.70 -12.07 11.43
CA LEU A 161 -11.63 -11.00 12.42
C LEU A 161 -11.89 -9.61 11.80
N ALA A 162 -11.38 -9.38 10.60
CA ALA A 162 -11.62 -8.13 9.87
C ALA A 162 -13.10 -7.97 9.48
N GLU A 163 -13.76 -9.04 9.03
CA GLU A 163 -15.20 -9.04 8.76
C GLU A 163 -16.02 -8.71 10.01
N ASP A 164 -15.70 -9.35 11.13
CA ASP A 164 -16.40 -9.16 12.41
C ASP A 164 -16.26 -7.73 12.96
N ASN A 165 -15.19 -7.02 12.57
CA ASN A 165 -14.95 -5.62 12.94
C ASN A 165 -15.34 -4.61 11.86
N GLY A 166 -15.86 -5.04 10.71
CA GLY A 166 -16.20 -4.17 9.57
C GLY A 166 -14.98 -3.49 8.93
N VAL A 167 -13.80 -4.10 9.06
CA VAL A 167 -12.52 -3.59 8.54
C VAL A 167 -12.13 -4.34 7.28
N ARG A 168 -11.55 -3.63 6.31
CA ARG A 168 -10.95 -4.20 5.11
C ARG A 168 -9.45 -4.42 5.32
N VAL A 169 -8.95 -5.55 4.89
CA VAL A 169 -7.51 -5.83 4.81
C VAL A 169 -7.07 -5.67 3.37
N ALA A 170 -6.20 -4.71 3.12
CA ALA A 170 -5.64 -4.42 1.81
C ALA A 170 -4.18 -4.86 1.76
N ILE A 171 -3.91 -5.87 0.90
CA ILE A 171 -2.57 -6.42 0.76
C ILE A 171 -1.79 -5.70 -0.33
N GLU A 172 -0.57 -5.29 -0.02
CA GLU A 172 0.31 -4.68 -1.00
C GLU A 172 1.07 -5.75 -1.80
N ASN A 173 1.30 -5.44 -3.07
CA ASN A 173 1.96 -6.32 -4.02
C ASN A 173 3.49 -6.17 -4.07
N CYS A 174 4.10 -5.52 -3.08
CA CYS A 174 5.55 -5.43 -2.94
C CYS A 174 6.18 -6.83 -2.78
N PRO A 175 7.18 -7.20 -3.58
CA PRO A 175 7.86 -8.49 -3.44
C PRO A 175 8.77 -8.57 -2.19
N MET A 176 9.03 -7.44 -1.52
CA MET A 176 9.92 -7.34 -0.35
C MET A 176 11.34 -7.83 -0.66
N LEU A 177 11.95 -7.25 -1.69
CA LEU A 177 13.32 -7.53 -2.09
C LEU A 177 14.24 -6.45 -1.50
N PHE A 178 14.68 -6.62 -0.26
CA PHE A 178 15.51 -5.63 0.43
C PHE A 178 17.00 -5.88 0.27
N THR A 179 17.38 -7.13 0.07
CA THR A 179 18.77 -7.55 -0.17
C THR A 179 18.81 -8.61 -1.26
N GLN A 180 20.01 -8.97 -1.71
CA GLN A 180 20.18 -10.07 -2.65
C GLN A 180 19.78 -11.43 -2.05
N SER A 181 19.73 -11.52 -0.72
CA SER A 181 19.35 -12.78 -0.04
C SER A 181 17.88 -13.15 -0.24
N GLU A 182 16.99 -12.18 -0.52
CA GLU A 182 15.58 -12.44 -0.83
C GLU A 182 15.34 -12.71 -2.32
N TRP A 183 16.26 -12.37 -3.19
CA TRP A 183 16.13 -12.59 -4.63
C TRP A 183 16.33 -14.07 -4.98
N PRO A 184 15.50 -14.69 -5.88
CA PRO A 184 14.40 -14.08 -6.62
C PRO A 184 13.03 -14.19 -5.93
N GLY A 185 12.95 -14.77 -4.77
CA GLY A 185 11.65 -15.12 -4.14
C GLY A 185 10.94 -13.98 -3.45
N GLY A 186 11.69 -13.10 -2.77
CA GLY A 186 11.13 -12.08 -1.88
C GLY A 186 10.52 -12.66 -0.61
N ARG A 187 9.97 -11.78 0.23
CA ARG A 187 9.30 -12.14 1.49
C ARG A 187 7.80 -11.87 1.49
N ASN A 188 7.21 -11.62 0.32
CA ASN A 188 5.77 -11.47 0.17
C ASN A 188 5.27 -12.32 -1.01
N LEU A 189 4.13 -12.99 -0.79
CA LEU A 189 3.55 -13.92 -1.76
C LEU A 189 2.66 -13.21 -2.78
N ALA A 190 2.03 -12.09 -2.41
CA ALA A 190 0.97 -11.43 -3.19
C ALA A 190 1.47 -10.59 -4.37
N VAL A 191 2.38 -11.09 -5.20
CA VAL A 191 3.14 -10.29 -6.16
C VAL A 191 2.62 -10.31 -7.60
N SER A 192 1.54 -11.07 -7.89
CA SER A 192 1.06 -11.19 -9.27
C SER A 192 -0.44 -11.49 -9.35
N PRO A 193 -1.11 -11.13 -10.47
CA PRO A 193 -2.53 -11.41 -10.70
C PRO A 193 -2.90 -12.89 -10.59
N ARG A 194 -2.02 -13.78 -11.02
CA ARG A 194 -2.23 -15.23 -10.91
C ARG A 194 -2.38 -15.65 -9.44
N ILE A 195 -1.49 -15.16 -8.58
CA ILE A 195 -1.52 -15.47 -7.15
C ILE A 195 -2.74 -14.80 -6.49
N TRP A 196 -3.08 -13.56 -6.87
CA TRP A 196 -4.25 -12.87 -6.33
C TRP A 196 -5.56 -13.60 -6.64
N ARG A 197 -5.73 -14.15 -7.87
CA ARG A 197 -6.91 -14.95 -8.19
C ARG A 197 -7.03 -16.18 -7.30
N GLU A 198 -5.91 -16.86 -7.04
CA GLU A 198 -5.87 -18.03 -6.16
C GLU A 198 -6.16 -17.62 -4.71
N MET A 199 -5.61 -16.53 -4.22
CA MET A 199 -5.88 -16.00 -2.87
C MET A 199 -7.35 -15.62 -2.69
N PHE A 200 -7.92 -14.88 -3.64
CA PHE A 200 -9.31 -14.43 -3.56
C PHE A 200 -10.31 -15.56 -3.79
N SER A 201 -9.94 -16.64 -4.50
CA SER A 201 -10.75 -17.85 -4.57
C SER A 201 -10.66 -18.71 -3.31
N THR A 202 -9.51 -18.64 -2.60
CA THR A 202 -9.32 -19.36 -1.33
C THR A 202 -10.06 -18.66 -0.18
N ILE A 203 -10.06 -17.33 -0.17
CA ILE A 203 -10.77 -16.50 0.81
C ILE A 203 -11.69 -15.54 0.05
N ASP A 204 -12.92 -15.98 -0.20
CA ASP A 204 -13.94 -15.17 -0.86
C ASP A 204 -14.59 -14.21 0.15
N SER A 205 -13.92 -13.08 0.38
CA SER A 205 -14.37 -12.06 1.33
C SER A 205 -14.43 -10.69 0.67
N LYS A 206 -15.44 -9.92 1.02
CA LYS A 206 -15.56 -8.48 0.64
C LYS A 206 -14.61 -7.59 1.45
N ASN A 207 -14.01 -8.13 2.50
CA ASN A 207 -13.10 -7.43 3.39
C ASN A 207 -11.63 -7.74 3.07
N PHE A 208 -11.36 -8.53 2.02
CA PHE A 208 -10.03 -8.91 1.56
C PHE A 208 -9.79 -8.38 0.15
N GLY A 209 -8.76 -7.54 -0.02
CA GLY A 209 -8.44 -6.88 -1.28
C GLY A 209 -7.01 -6.37 -1.35
N LEU A 210 -6.77 -5.40 -2.22
CA LEU A 210 -5.45 -4.90 -2.58
C LEU A 210 -5.21 -3.47 -2.07
N ASN A 211 -4.01 -3.23 -1.57
CA ASN A 211 -3.32 -1.96 -1.62
C ASN A 211 -2.40 -2.02 -2.85
N TYR A 212 -2.84 -1.44 -3.96
CA TYR A 212 -2.20 -1.66 -5.25
C TYR A 212 -1.10 -0.64 -5.52
N ASP A 213 0.14 -1.12 -5.71
CA ASP A 213 1.30 -0.34 -6.10
C ASP A 213 1.77 -0.72 -7.52
N PRO A 214 1.68 0.18 -8.51
CA PRO A 214 2.11 -0.10 -9.88
C PRO A 214 3.62 -0.27 -10.03
N SER A 215 4.44 0.31 -9.14
CA SER A 215 5.90 0.25 -9.24
C SER A 215 6.43 -1.18 -9.19
N HIS A 216 5.78 -2.03 -8.41
CA HIS A 216 6.15 -3.44 -8.27
C HIS A 216 5.85 -4.28 -9.52
N PHE A 217 5.01 -3.78 -10.42
CA PHE A 217 4.80 -4.37 -11.73
C PHE A 217 5.87 -3.93 -12.72
N VAL A 218 6.34 -2.69 -12.64
CA VAL A 218 7.49 -2.22 -13.44
C VAL A 218 8.74 -3.05 -13.10
N ILE A 219 8.99 -3.33 -11.82
CA ILE A 219 10.08 -4.22 -11.38
C ILE A 219 10.01 -5.58 -12.09
N GLN A 220 8.81 -6.12 -12.26
CA GLN A 220 8.57 -7.41 -12.89
C GLN A 220 8.34 -7.31 -14.40
N GLN A 221 8.46 -6.11 -14.99
CA GLN A 221 8.18 -5.84 -16.41
C GLN A 221 6.77 -6.29 -16.84
N MET A 222 5.79 -6.09 -15.96
CA MET A 222 4.40 -6.46 -16.16
C MET A 222 3.55 -5.22 -16.49
N ASP A 223 2.41 -5.44 -17.17
CA ASP A 223 1.40 -4.40 -17.38
C ASP A 223 0.72 -4.04 -16.05
N TYR A 224 0.92 -2.80 -15.62
CA TYR A 224 0.35 -2.27 -14.38
C TYR A 224 -1.02 -1.60 -14.56
N ILE A 225 -1.56 -1.54 -15.76
CA ILE A 225 -2.90 -0.97 -16.03
C ILE A 225 -3.98 -2.06 -15.98
N ARG A 226 -3.74 -3.19 -16.61
CA ARG A 226 -4.70 -4.30 -16.70
C ARG A 226 -5.27 -4.75 -15.35
N PRO A 227 -4.49 -4.88 -14.26
CA PRO A 227 -5.03 -5.31 -12.97
C PRO A 227 -6.10 -4.39 -12.40
N ILE A 228 -6.09 -3.10 -12.73
CA ILE A 228 -7.10 -2.14 -12.27
C ILE A 228 -8.48 -2.57 -12.74
N TYR A 229 -8.60 -2.95 -14.01
CA TYR A 229 -9.88 -3.41 -14.58
C TYR A 229 -10.27 -4.79 -14.09
N GLU A 230 -9.31 -5.70 -13.93
CA GLU A 230 -9.57 -7.08 -13.53
C GLU A 230 -9.99 -7.18 -12.05
N PHE A 231 -9.35 -6.40 -11.18
CA PHE A 231 -9.55 -6.46 -9.72
C PHE A 231 -10.30 -5.26 -9.16
N THR A 232 -11.13 -4.59 -9.95
CA THR A 232 -11.87 -3.38 -9.57
C THR A 232 -12.51 -3.47 -8.18
N ASN A 233 -13.22 -4.55 -7.89
CA ASN A 233 -13.92 -4.76 -6.61
C ASN A 233 -12.98 -5.13 -5.45
N LYS A 234 -11.70 -5.31 -5.71
CA LYS A 234 -10.66 -5.64 -4.74
C LYS A 234 -9.68 -4.51 -4.50
N LEU A 235 -9.79 -3.39 -5.22
CA LEU A 235 -8.96 -2.20 -5.00
C LEU A 235 -9.48 -1.42 -3.80
N PHE A 236 -8.82 -1.52 -2.66
CA PHE A 236 -9.22 -0.85 -1.44
C PHE A 236 -8.37 0.39 -1.14
N HIS A 237 -7.12 0.34 -1.54
CA HIS A 237 -6.14 1.39 -1.39
C HIS A 237 -5.14 1.34 -2.56
N VAL A 238 -4.47 2.45 -2.83
CA VAL A 238 -3.48 2.54 -3.92
C VAL A 238 -2.25 3.28 -3.42
N HIS A 239 -1.08 2.73 -3.67
CA HIS A 239 0.18 3.44 -3.51
C HIS A 239 0.61 4.15 -4.80
N ILE A 240 1.15 5.33 -4.64
CA ILE A 240 1.72 6.18 -5.69
C ILE A 240 3.23 6.21 -5.47
N LYS A 241 3.90 5.18 -5.93
CA LYS A 241 5.35 5.04 -5.93
C LYS A 241 5.84 4.89 -7.35
N ASP A 242 6.81 5.69 -7.75
CA ASP A 242 7.43 5.57 -9.06
C ASP A 242 8.74 4.80 -8.98
N ILE A 243 9.17 4.29 -10.13
CA ILE A 243 10.40 3.54 -10.25
C ILE A 243 10.97 3.72 -11.65
N LYS A 244 12.29 3.78 -11.76
CA LYS A 244 12.99 3.93 -13.03
C LYS A 244 13.81 2.70 -13.36
N LEU A 245 13.59 2.15 -14.55
CA LEU A 245 14.38 1.08 -15.13
C LEU A 245 15.56 1.69 -15.92
N TYR A 246 16.77 1.37 -15.51
CA TYR A 246 17.98 1.73 -16.24
C TYR A 246 18.33 0.62 -17.23
N LYS A 247 17.87 0.77 -18.46
CA LYS A 247 18.00 -0.26 -19.48
C LYS A 247 19.46 -0.64 -19.77
N ASN A 248 20.38 0.31 -19.75
CA ASN A 248 21.81 0.06 -19.89
C ASN A 248 22.39 -0.80 -18.76
N LEU A 249 21.91 -0.62 -17.51
CA LEU A 249 22.32 -1.46 -16.38
C LEU A 249 21.70 -2.85 -16.51
N LEU A 250 20.42 -2.94 -16.90
CA LEU A 250 19.80 -4.25 -17.17
C LEU A 250 20.53 -5.02 -18.27
N ASP A 251 20.99 -4.35 -19.34
CA ASP A 251 21.74 -4.98 -20.42
C ASP A 251 23.13 -5.47 -19.97
N GLU A 252 23.70 -4.84 -18.93
CA GLU A 252 24.99 -5.24 -18.34
C GLU A 252 24.86 -6.45 -17.40
N VAL A 253 23.86 -6.44 -16.52
CA VAL A 253 23.75 -7.43 -15.44
C VAL A 253 22.72 -8.53 -15.71
N GLY A 254 21.77 -8.28 -16.61
CA GLY A 254 20.69 -9.20 -16.95
C GLY A 254 19.59 -9.30 -15.87
N ILE A 255 18.48 -9.91 -16.28
CA ILE A 255 17.25 -10.02 -15.44
C ILE A 255 17.43 -10.98 -14.22
N PHE A 256 18.48 -11.76 -14.18
CA PHE A 256 18.79 -12.62 -13.03
C PHE A 256 19.60 -11.91 -11.93
N ALA A 257 20.06 -10.70 -12.17
CA ALA A 257 20.58 -9.83 -11.12
C ALA A 257 19.49 -9.35 -10.18
N ALA A 258 19.84 -8.89 -8.98
CA ALA A 258 18.87 -8.33 -8.07
C ALA A 258 18.24 -7.04 -8.69
N PRO A 259 16.92 -6.84 -8.58
CA PRO A 259 16.25 -5.72 -9.25
C PRO A 259 16.85 -4.34 -8.95
N LEU A 260 17.34 -4.11 -7.74
CA LEU A 260 17.98 -2.84 -7.36
C LEU A 260 19.34 -2.59 -8.03
N ASP A 261 19.90 -3.57 -8.73
CA ASP A 261 21.11 -3.38 -9.54
C ASP A 261 20.81 -2.60 -10.84
N TYR A 262 19.55 -2.61 -11.31
CA TYR A 262 19.14 -1.94 -12.56
C TYR A 262 17.83 -1.12 -12.44
N LEU A 263 17.22 -1.06 -11.25
CA LEU A 263 16.03 -0.29 -10.95
C LEU A 263 16.27 0.63 -9.76
N GLN A 264 15.63 1.79 -9.76
CA GLN A 264 15.66 2.71 -8.60
C GLN A 264 14.27 3.29 -8.35
N PRO A 265 13.76 3.23 -7.11
CA PRO A 265 12.59 4.01 -6.71
C PRO A 265 12.79 5.50 -6.99
N LYS A 266 11.73 6.16 -7.44
CA LYS A 266 11.71 7.57 -7.80
C LYS A 266 10.46 8.25 -7.27
N LEU A 267 10.54 9.57 -7.11
CA LEU A 267 9.34 10.36 -6.89
C LEU A 267 8.39 10.24 -8.08
N PRO A 268 7.07 10.30 -7.86
CA PRO A 268 6.08 10.28 -8.93
C PRO A 268 6.41 11.29 -10.04
N GLY A 269 6.48 10.80 -11.28
CA GLY A 269 6.85 11.57 -12.47
C GLY A 269 8.34 11.59 -12.82
N LEU A 270 9.21 11.04 -11.97
CA LEU A 270 10.64 10.89 -12.25
C LEU A 270 11.04 9.46 -12.65
N GLY A 271 10.09 8.55 -12.67
CA GLY A 271 10.26 7.16 -13.10
C GLY A 271 9.56 6.85 -14.42
N ASP A 272 9.20 5.59 -14.62
CA ASP A 272 8.67 5.05 -15.88
C ASP A 272 7.15 4.81 -15.85
N ILE A 273 6.46 5.16 -14.76
CA ILE A 273 5.01 4.99 -14.65
C ILE A 273 4.30 6.15 -15.34
N ASN A 274 3.41 5.82 -16.27
CA ASN A 274 2.53 6.82 -16.89
C ASN A 274 1.33 7.11 -15.98
N TRP A 275 1.48 8.09 -15.11
CA TRP A 275 0.46 8.44 -14.10
C TRP A 275 -0.85 8.91 -14.71
N ALA A 276 -0.82 9.61 -15.85
CA ALA A 276 -2.03 10.01 -16.55
C ALA A 276 -2.87 8.79 -16.97
N LYS A 277 -2.24 7.77 -17.55
CA LYS A 277 -2.91 6.52 -17.93
C LYS A 277 -3.37 5.73 -16.69
N PHE A 278 -2.57 5.73 -15.64
CA PHE A 278 -2.88 5.01 -14.42
C PHE A 278 -4.12 5.60 -13.72
N VAL A 279 -4.15 6.92 -13.53
CA VAL A 279 -5.28 7.62 -12.91
C VAL A 279 -6.51 7.54 -13.81
N SER A 280 -6.37 7.65 -15.15
CA SER A 280 -7.47 7.43 -16.08
C SER A 280 -8.10 6.05 -15.89
N ALA A 281 -7.31 4.98 -15.78
CA ALA A 281 -7.83 3.63 -15.55
C ALA A 281 -8.56 3.50 -14.21
N LEU A 282 -8.05 4.14 -13.13
CA LEU A 282 -8.78 4.20 -11.84
C LEU A 282 -10.12 4.92 -11.99
N THR A 283 -10.17 6.00 -12.78
CA THR A 283 -11.42 6.74 -13.07
C THR A 283 -12.39 5.88 -13.87
N ASP A 284 -11.92 5.16 -14.90
CA ASP A 284 -12.74 4.29 -15.75
C ASP A 284 -13.49 3.22 -14.94
N VAL A 285 -12.84 2.69 -13.90
CA VAL A 285 -13.46 1.68 -13.02
C VAL A 285 -14.24 2.28 -11.85
N GLY A 286 -14.34 3.61 -11.78
CA GLY A 286 -15.05 4.32 -10.71
C GLY A 286 -14.38 4.25 -9.34
N TYR A 287 -13.06 4.07 -9.29
CA TYR A 287 -12.32 4.09 -8.04
C TYR A 287 -12.39 5.49 -7.41
N ASN A 288 -12.83 5.55 -6.16
CA ASN A 288 -13.01 6.79 -5.40
C ASN A 288 -12.41 6.68 -3.98
N GLY A 289 -11.44 5.79 -3.82
CA GLY A 289 -10.76 5.54 -2.56
C GLY A 289 -9.55 6.46 -2.34
N HIS A 290 -8.70 6.04 -1.42
CA HIS A 290 -7.48 6.73 -1.07
C HIS A 290 -6.33 6.31 -1.98
N ILE A 291 -5.52 7.27 -2.38
CA ILE A 291 -4.27 7.06 -3.11
C ILE A 291 -3.15 7.78 -2.34
N CYS A 292 -2.14 7.04 -1.91
CA CYS A 292 -1.10 7.57 -1.04
C CYS A 292 0.28 7.53 -1.72
N VAL A 293 0.94 8.68 -1.77
CA VAL A 293 2.35 8.75 -2.20
C VAL A 293 3.20 7.96 -1.22
N GLU A 294 4.02 7.07 -1.76
CA GLU A 294 5.06 6.37 -1.01
C GLU A 294 6.43 6.81 -1.53
N VAL A 295 7.20 7.50 -0.67
CA VAL A 295 8.52 8.01 -1.02
C VAL A 295 9.58 6.98 -0.63
N GLU A 296 10.34 6.53 -1.63
CA GLU A 296 11.52 5.67 -1.45
C GLU A 296 12.71 6.12 -2.31
N ASP A 297 12.69 7.36 -2.82
CA ASP A 297 13.78 7.92 -3.61
C ASP A 297 14.93 8.39 -2.71
N LYS A 298 16.04 7.65 -2.75
CA LYS A 298 17.24 7.92 -1.93
C LYS A 298 17.79 9.34 -2.06
N ALA A 299 17.48 10.03 -3.15
CA ALA A 299 17.93 11.41 -3.35
C ALA A 299 17.21 12.41 -2.43
N PHE A 300 16.11 12.00 -1.79
CA PHE A 300 15.24 12.88 -1.00
C PHE A 300 14.95 12.38 0.42
N GLU A 301 15.79 11.51 0.98
CA GLU A 301 15.52 10.88 2.28
C GLU A 301 16.48 11.27 3.39
N ASP A 302 17.60 11.89 3.05
CA ASP A 302 18.72 12.14 3.94
C ASP A 302 18.42 13.20 5.02
N THR A 303 17.59 14.19 4.71
CA THR A 303 17.20 15.25 5.65
C THR A 303 15.68 15.38 5.77
N LEU A 304 15.21 15.95 6.88
CA LEU A 304 13.77 16.24 7.05
C LEU A 304 13.28 17.21 5.98
N GLU A 305 14.07 18.19 5.62
CA GLU A 305 13.74 19.16 4.57
C GLU A 305 13.56 18.48 3.21
N HIS A 306 14.48 17.60 2.81
CA HIS A 306 14.34 16.83 1.57
C HIS A 306 13.13 15.92 1.59
N ARG A 307 12.81 15.30 2.73
CA ARG A 307 11.59 14.47 2.88
C ARG A 307 10.32 15.31 2.71
N TYR A 308 10.26 16.50 3.29
CA TYR A 308 9.15 17.42 3.06
C TYR A 308 9.04 17.86 1.61
N GLN A 309 10.16 18.27 0.99
CA GLN A 309 10.19 18.67 -0.43
C GLN A 309 9.76 17.54 -1.35
N SER A 310 10.13 16.30 -1.07
CA SER A 310 9.71 15.13 -1.84
C SER A 310 8.19 14.93 -1.82
N LEU A 311 7.57 15.09 -0.65
CA LEU A 311 6.11 15.03 -0.50
C LEU A 311 5.43 16.21 -1.22
N ILE A 312 5.92 17.44 -1.04
CA ILE A 312 5.37 18.62 -1.71
C ILE A 312 5.45 18.48 -3.24
N GLN A 313 6.58 18.01 -3.77
CA GLN A 313 6.74 17.78 -5.20
C GLN A 313 5.81 16.69 -5.73
N SER A 314 5.67 15.60 -5.00
CA SER A 314 4.79 14.49 -5.36
C SER A 314 3.32 14.92 -5.37
N GLN A 315 2.90 15.72 -4.38
CA GLN A 315 1.57 16.29 -4.32
C GLN A 315 1.27 17.17 -5.54
N ARG A 316 2.17 18.10 -5.87
CA ARG A 316 2.02 19.01 -7.03
C ARG A 316 1.91 18.24 -8.34
N TYR A 317 2.70 17.18 -8.49
CA TYR A 317 2.69 16.38 -9.72
C TYR A 317 1.45 15.51 -9.85
N ILE A 318 1.02 14.81 -8.80
CA ILE A 318 -0.11 13.89 -8.87
C ILE A 318 -1.46 14.63 -8.84
N SER A 319 -1.58 15.73 -8.11
CA SER A 319 -2.84 16.47 -8.02
C SER A 319 -3.37 16.97 -9.36
N GLN A 320 -2.51 17.19 -10.36
CA GLN A 320 -2.94 17.58 -11.70
C GLN A 320 -3.80 16.54 -12.44
N PHE A 321 -3.76 15.28 -12.01
CA PHE A 321 -4.54 14.19 -12.60
C PHE A 321 -5.83 13.88 -11.83
N ILE A 322 -6.01 14.47 -10.65
CA ILE A 322 -7.12 14.18 -9.74
C ILE A 322 -8.04 15.37 -9.70
N VAL A 323 -9.33 15.14 -9.99
CA VAL A 323 -10.34 16.17 -9.78
C VAL A 323 -10.54 16.33 -8.29
N THR A 324 -10.27 17.52 -7.76
CA THR A 324 -10.53 17.89 -6.38
C THR A 324 -11.89 18.61 -6.28
N ASP A 325 -12.65 18.31 -5.21
CA ASP A 325 -13.88 19.05 -4.88
C ASP A 325 -13.58 20.50 -4.51
#